data_194be97e34e604bb5a7fdc00ae586bd2
#
_entry.id   194be97e34e604bb5a7fdc00ae586bd2
#
_cell.length_a   1.000
_cell.length_b   1.000
_cell.length_c   1.000
_cell.angle_alpha   90.00
_cell.angle_beta   90.00
_cell.angle_gamma   90.00
#
_symmetry.space_group_name_H-M   'P 1'
#
loop_
_entity.id
_entity.type
_entity.pdbx_description
1 polymer ?
#
loop_
_entity_poly.entity_id
_entity_poly.type
_entity_poly.pdbx_seq_one_letter_code
_entity_poly.pdbx_strand_id
1 'polypeptide(L)'
;MVVYELQHKYPLVILLNISNLKKSTYYYTLKKLDKDTKNDDIMNAIIDIYYTHKARYGYRRITLELIKRGFKVNHKKVKRLMSRMGLYALTPKAKYKSYKGDMNGTVKNLLLNKVVDEENHKTIYKRNFNATSCNEIWSTDVSEFHIGAGKLYLSPILDLHNREIISYNISKSPNFEQTKDMLDKAFNKHKHLEGLIFHSDQGWQYQMYEYHKALRDKGIIQSMSRKGNCLDNSPMENFFGKMKNEMFYGFEYTFKSLDELQKAMEDYIEYYNNQRIITKLKGLTPVEYRNQSLCANL
;
A
#
# COMPACT_ATOMS: atom_id res chain seq x y z
N MET A 1 -6.48 -25.57 35.45
CA MET A 1 -7.93 -25.28 35.61
C MET A 1 -8.52 -26.08 36.77
N VAL A 2 -8.49 -27.42 36.76
CA VAL A 2 -9.13 -28.27 37.78
C VAL A 2 -8.75 -27.88 39.25
N VAL A 3 -7.47 -27.64 39.56
CA VAL A 3 -7.04 -27.20 40.90
C VAL A 3 -7.64 -25.85 41.28
N TYR A 4 -7.80 -24.91 40.37
CA TYR A 4 -8.42 -23.62 40.58
C TYR A 4 -9.92 -23.74 40.86
N GLU A 5 -10.62 -24.60 40.14
CA GLU A 5 -12.04 -24.86 40.37
C GLU A 5 -12.32 -25.55 41.70
N LEU A 6 -11.45 -26.47 42.11
CA LEU A 6 -11.62 -27.24 43.33
C LEU A 6 -11.14 -26.51 44.59
N GLN A 7 -10.34 -25.45 44.50
CA GLN A 7 -9.82 -24.73 45.68
C GLN A 7 -10.89 -24.12 46.58
N HIS A 8 -12.11 -23.92 46.07
CA HIS A 8 -13.26 -23.44 46.85
C HIS A 8 -13.87 -24.56 47.74
N LYS A 9 -13.56 -25.82 47.45
CA LYS A 9 -14.11 -26.98 48.15
C LYS A 9 -13.06 -27.71 49.01
N TYR A 10 -11.79 -27.63 48.65
CA TYR A 10 -10.70 -28.34 49.28
C TYR A 10 -9.49 -27.45 49.54
N PRO A 11 -8.69 -27.70 50.61
CA PRO A 11 -7.48 -26.94 50.87
C PRO A 11 -6.49 -27.00 49.73
N LEU A 12 -6.00 -25.86 49.26
CA LEU A 12 -5.09 -25.74 48.12
C LEU A 12 -3.83 -26.62 48.26
N VAL A 13 -3.29 -26.75 49.45
CA VAL A 13 -2.09 -27.57 49.73
C VAL A 13 -2.33 -29.03 49.37
N ILE A 14 -3.51 -29.58 49.67
CA ILE A 14 -3.89 -30.96 49.36
C ILE A 14 -4.03 -31.14 47.86
N LEU A 15 -4.70 -30.21 47.18
CA LEU A 15 -4.87 -30.24 45.74
C LEU A 15 -3.54 -30.16 44.97
N LEU A 16 -2.62 -29.33 45.45
CA LEU A 16 -1.28 -29.20 44.86
C LEU A 16 -0.45 -30.47 45.05
N ASN A 17 -0.54 -31.11 46.22
CA ASN A 17 0.14 -32.38 46.47
C ASN A 17 -0.41 -33.52 45.59
N ILE A 18 -1.72 -33.66 45.49
CA ILE A 18 -2.37 -34.69 44.66
C ILE A 18 -2.03 -34.48 43.17
N SER A 19 -2.03 -33.21 42.69
CA SER A 19 -1.70 -32.88 41.31
C SER A 19 -0.20 -32.85 41.01
N ASN A 20 0.66 -33.08 42.00
CA ASN A 20 2.11 -32.98 41.93
C ASN A 20 2.59 -31.61 41.35
N LEU A 21 1.89 -30.54 41.70
CA LEU A 21 2.11 -29.20 41.19
C LEU A 21 2.79 -28.34 42.23
N LYS A 22 3.95 -27.75 41.88
CA LYS A 22 4.62 -26.77 42.79
C LYS A 22 3.76 -25.53 42.95
N LYS A 23 3.66 -24.99 44.15
CA LYS A 23 2.91 -23.77 44.47
C LYS A 23 3.31 -22.58 43.59
N SER A 24 4.62 -22.42 43.30
CA SER A 24 5.14 -21.39 42.38
C SER A 24 4.59 -21.55 40.96
N THR A 25 4.54 -22.77 40.44
CA THR A 25 4.01 -23.09 39.12
C THR A 25 2.51 -22.80 39.03
N TYR A 26 1.76 -23.13 40.10
CA TYR A 26 0.33 -22.84 40.18
C TYR A 26 0.05 -21.32 40.09
N TYR A 27 0.67 -20.53 40.98
CA TYR A 27 0.48 -19.07 40.95
C TYR A 27 1.04 -18.41 39.67
N TYR A 28 2.13 -18.92 39.13
CA TYR A 28 2.65 -18.47 37.82
C TYR A 28 1.62 -18.70 36.70
N THR A 29 0.98 -19.88 36.69
CA THR A 29 -0.05 -20.23 35.69
C THR A 29 -1.30 -19.38 35.85
N LEU A 30 -1.78 -19.14 37.07
CA LEU A 30 -2.91 -18.24 37.36
C LEU A 30 -2.61 -16.82 36.91
N LYS A 31 -1.44 -16.29 37.24
CA LYS A 31 -1.02 -14.95 36.77
C LYS A 31 -0.88 -14.86 35.25
N LYS A 32 -0.57 -15.96 34.59
CA LYS A 32 -0.52 -16.05 33.14
C LYS A 32 -1.92 -16.04 32.53
N LEU A 33 -2.87 -16.79 33.12
CA LEU A 33 -4.28 -16.79 32.71
C LEU A 33 -4.93 -15.41 32.89
N ASP A 34 -4.71 -14.75 34.03
CA ASP A 34 -5.18 -13.37 34.30
C ASP A 34 -4.57 -12.34 33.32
N LYS A 35 -3.32 -12.54 32.90
CA LYS A 35 -2.72 -11.72 31.81
C LYS A 35 -3.32 -11.99 30.46
N ASP A 36 -3.79 -13.19 30.19
CA ASP A 36 -4.40 -13.53 28.91
C ASP A 36 -5.79 -12.89 28.77
N THR A 37 -6.63 -12.92 29.81
CA THR A 37 -7.93 -12.21 29.83
C THR A 37 -7.76 -10.69 29.68
N LYS A 38 -6.72 -10.09 30.27
CA LYS A 38 -6.39 -8.66 30.08
C LYS A 38 -6.04 -8.26 28.63
N ASN A 39 -5.83 -9.22 27.74
CA ASN A 39 -5.56 -8.94 26.32
C ASN A 39 -6.75 -9.24 25.42
N ASP A 40 -7.87 -9.75 25.96
CA ASP A 40 -9.01 -10.17 25.15
C ASP A 40 -9.58 -9.01 24.30
N ASP A 41 -9.73 -7.83 24.88
CA ASP A 41 -10.18 -6.64 24.13
C ASP A 41 -9.23 -6.28 22.98
N ILE A 42 -7.92 -6.36 23.25
CA ILE A 42 -6.91 -6.07 22.21
C ILE A 42 -6.92 -7.16 21.14
N MET A 43 -7.08 -8.43 21.52
CA MET A 43 -7.14 -9.57 20.59
C MET A 43 -8.38 -9.48 19.71
N ASN A 44 -9.54 -9.17 20.30
CA ASN A 44 -10.79 -8.96 19.57
C ASN A 44 -10.66 -7.79 18.58
N ALA A 45 -10.07 -6.68 19.01
CA ALA A 45 -9.83 -5.53 18.14
C ALA A 45 -8.83 -5.87 17.00
N ILE A 46 -7.79 -6.68 17.27
CA ILE A 46 -6.87 -7.17 16.23
C ILE A 46 -7.61 -8.03 15.21
N ILE A 47 -8.46 -8.95 15.66
CA ILE A 47 -9.27 -9.83 14.80
C ILE A 47 -10.19 -8.99 13.92
N ASP A 48 -10.91 -8.04 14.49
CA ASP A 48 -11.80 -7.15 13.76
C ASP A 48 -11.06 -6.36 12.68
N ILE A 49 -9.95 -5.69 13.03
CA ILE A 49 -9.14 -4.96 12.06
C ILE A 49 -8.61 -5.88 10.95
N TYR A 50 -8.13 -7.07 11.32
CA TYR A 50 -7.57 -8.02 10.38
C TYR A 50 -8.59 -8.47 9.32
N TYR A 51 -9.81 -8.81 9.72
CA TYR A 51 -10.85 -9.25 8.79
C TYR A 51 -11.49 -8.09 8.03
N THR A 52 -11.69 -6.92 8.64
CA THR A 52 -12.14 -5.71 7.96
C THR A 52 -11.25 -5.38 6.77
N HIS A 53 -9.93 -5.52 6.93
CA HIS A 53 -8.97 -5.29 5.87
C HIS A 53 -8.57 -6.55 5.08
N LYS A 54 -9.37 -7.62 5.14
CA LYS A 54 -9.20 -8.85 4.32
C LYS A 54 -7.78 -9.42 4.39
N ALA A 55 -7.20 -9.52 5.60
CA ALA A 55 -5.83 -10.00 5.85
C ALA A 55 -4.70 -9.18 5.19
N ARG A 56 -4.99 -7.97 4.67
CA ARG A 56 -4.00 -7.11 3.99
C ARG A 56 -3.06 -6.39 4.96
N TYR A 57 -3.40 -6.35 6.26
CA TYR A 57 -2.64 -5.62 7.28
C TYR A 57 -1.73 -6.54 8.10
N GLY A 58 -0.43 -6.21 8.09
CA GLY A 58 0.52 -6.77 9.04
C GLY A 58 0.54 -6.01 10.37
N TYR A 59 1.25 -6.54 11.36
CA TYR A 59 1.28 -6.02 12.73
C TYR A 59 1.54 -4.50 12.84
N ARG A 60 2.32 -3.90 11.93
CA ARG A 60 2.60 -2.45 11.97
C ARG A 60 1.37 -1.61 11.71
N ARG A 61 0.58 -1.96 10.68
CA ARG A 61 -0.68 -1.25 10.37
C ARG A 61 -1.74 -1.53 11.44
N ILE A 62 -1.87 -2.78 11.88
CA ILE A 62 -2.79 -3.12 12.98
C ILE A 62 -2.44 -2.34 14.24
N THR A 63 -1.15 -2.13 14.55
CA THR A 63 -0.75 -1.29 15.68
C THR A 63 -1.23 0.15 15.52
N LEU A 64 -1.09 0.73 14.33
CA LEU A 64 -1.54 2.11 14.07
C LEU A 64 -3.06 2.24 14.19
N GLU A 65 -3.83 1.27 13.67
CA GLU A 65 -5.28 1.24 13.82
C GLU A 65 -5.72 1.08 15.29
N LEU A 66 -5.05 0.21 16.06
CA LEU A 66 -5.31 0.08 17.49
C LEU A 66 -5.06 1.40 18.24
N ILE A 67 -3.99 2.11 17.89
CA ILE A 67 -3.68 3.42 18.49
C ILE A 67 -4.76 4.44 18.13
N LYS A 68 -5.23 4.48 16.87
CA LYS A 68 -6.37 5.32 16.45
C LYS A 68 -7.65 5.00 17.24
N ARG A 69 -7.87 3.73 17.59
CA ARG A 69 -8.99 3.28 18.44
C ARG A 69 -8.78 3.54 19.95
N GLY A 70 -7.68 4.21 20.34
CA GLY A 70 -7.39 4.57 21.73
C GLY A 70 -6.63 3.51 22.53
N PHE A 71 -6.22 2.38 21.94
CA PHE A 71 -5.44 1.37 22.64
C PHE A 71 -3.99 1.82 22.85
N LYS A 72 -3.50 1.76 24.08
CA LYS A 72 -2.08 1.99 24.40
C LYS A 72 -1.29 0.68 24.20
N VAL A 73 -0.80 0.44 22.99
CA VAL A 73 -0.11 -0.79 22.60
C VAL A 73 1.20 -0.53 21.88
N ASN A 74 2.17 -1.45 22.08
CA ASN A 74 3.44 -1.46 21.36
C ASN A 74 3.37 -2.50 20.22
N HIS A 75 3.99 -2.20 19.08
CA HIS A 75 4.03 -3.08 17.91
C HIS A 75 4.61 -4.49 18.21
N LYS A 76 5.54 -4.61 19.18
CA LYS A 76 6.07 -5.91 19.61
C LYS A 76 4.99 -6.76 20.30
N LYS A 77 4.11 -6.14 21.12
CA LYS A 77 2.96 -6.82 21.72
C LYS A 77 1.97 -7.28 20.66
N VAL A 78 1.61 -6.41 19.73
CA VAL A 78 0.68 -6.73 18.64
C VAL A 78 1.22 -7.87 17.77
N LYS A 79 2.51 -7.82 17.39
CA LYS A 79 3.16 -8.90 16.62
C LYS A 79 3.06 -10.24 17.34
N ARG A 80 3.33 -10.28 18.66
CA ARG A 80 3.25 -11.50 19.47
C ARG A 80 1.82 -12.04 19.55
N LEU A 81 0.81 -11.18 19.73
CA LEU A 81 -0.59 -11.59 19.81
C LEU A 81 -1.07 -12.13 18.44
N MET A 82 -0.75 -11.43 17.35
CA MET A 82 -1.07 -11.91 15.99
C MET A 82 -0.45 -13.28 15.69
N SER A 83 0.85 -13.47 16.01
CA SER A 83 1.53 -14.78 15.85
C SER A 83 0.86 -15.88 16.67
N ARG A 84 0.43 -15.56 17.90
CA ARG A 84 -0.28 -16.52 18.77
C ARG A 84 -1.65 -16.94 18.18
N MET A 85 -2.34 -16.01 17.53
CA MET A 85 -3.61 -16.24 16.85
C MET A 85 -3.48 -16.81 15.43
N GLY A 86 -2.24 -17.02 14.93
CA GLY A 86 -2.00 -17.48 13.56
C GLY A 86 -2.35 -16.45 12.48
N LEU A 87 -2.44 -15.16 12.83
CA LEU A 87 -2.82 -14.09 11.90
C LEU A 87 -1.59 -13.51 11.21
N TYR A 88 -1.49 -13.73 9.90
CA TYR A 88 -0.38 -13.25 9.06
C TYR A 88 -0.95 -12.46 7.87
N ALA A 89 -0.29 -11.36 7.52
CA ALA A 89 -0.67 -10.58 6.35
C ALA A 89 -0.35 -11.34 5.06
N LEU A 90 -1.12 -11.05 4.00
CA LEU A 90 -0.80 -11.48 2.65
C LEU A 90 0.60 -11.00 2.27
N THR A 91 1.47 -11.92 1.86
CA THR A 91 2.85 -11.63 1.47
C THR A 91 3.04 -11.89 -0.02
N PRO A 92 3.80 -11.05 -0.73
CA PRO A 92 4.10 -11.27 -2.15
C PRO A 92 4.81 -12.59 -2.37
N LYS A 93 4.35 -13.38 -3.36
CA LYS A 93 4.99 -14.64 -3.74
C LYS A 93 6.05 -14.45 -4.84
N ALA A 94 6.03 -13.34 -5.57
CA ALA A 94 6.94 -13.09 -6.69
C ALA A 94 8.13 -12.21 -6.27
N LYS A 95 9.33 -12.59 -6.71
CA LYS A 95 10.52 -11.74 -6.59
C LYS A 95 10.58 -10.79 -7.78
N TYR A 96 10.79 -9.50 -7.50
CA TYR A 96 11.01 -8.48 -8.51
C TYR A 96 12.34 -8.71 -9.25
N LYS A 97 12.31 -8.59 -10.59
CA LYS A 97 13.52 -8.58 -11.44
C LYS A 97 13.61 -7.22 -12.13
N SER A 98 14.66 -6.47 -11.86
CA SER A 98 14.93 -5.21 -12.58
C SER A 98 15.73 -5.46 -13.85
N TYR A 99 15.40 -4.73 -14.92
CA TYR A 99 16.19 -4.67 -16.15
C TYR A 99 17.09 -3.43 -16.09
N LYS A 100 18.32 -3.55 -16.65
CA LYS A 100 19.17 -2.39 -16.93
C LYS A 100 18.88 -1.93 -18.37
N GLY A 101 18.48 -0.68 -18.53
CA GLY A 101 18.20 -0.11 -19.84
C GLY A 101 19.14 1.04 -20.19
N ASP A 102 19.13 1.46 -21.45
CA ASP A 102 19.97 2.52 -21.99
C ASP A 102 19.53 3.92 -21.56
N MET A 103 20.49 4.87 -21.62
CA MET A 103 20.31 6.27 -21.20
C MET A 103 19.57 7.15 -22.21
N ASN A 104 19.29 6.65 -23.42
CA ASN A 104 18.73 7.43 -24.54
C ASN A 104 17.20 7.39 -24.51
N GLY A 105 16.59 8.46 -24.04
CA GLY A 105 15.13 8.67 -24.06
C GLY A 105 14.77 9.96 -24.81
N THR A 106 13.54 10.04 -25.31
CA THR A 106 13.01 11.21 -26.06
C THR A 106 12.75 12.42 -25.14
N VAL A 107 12.44 12.20 -23.86
CA VAL A 107 12.18 13.24 -22.86
C VAL A 107 13.07 13.00 -21.65
N LYS A 108 13.58 14.10 -21.05
CA LYS A 108 14.49 14.06 -19.91
C LYS A 108 13.75 13.53 -18.65
N ASN A 109 14.44 12.68 -17.87
CA ASN A 109 13.98 12.30 -16.55
C ASN A 109 14.30 13.41 -15.54
N LEU A 110 13.28 14.15 -15.12
CA LEU A 110 13.40 15.26 -14.16
C LEU A 110 13.49 14.79 -12.70
N LEU A 111 13.20 13.50 -12.44
CA LEU A 111 13.26 12.91 -11.09
C LEU A 111 14.64 12.30 -10.79
N LEU A 112 15.67 12.63 -11.59
CA LEU A 112 17.06 12.19 -11.39
C LEU A 112 17.94 13.35 -10.95
N ASN A 113 18.51 13.25 -9.76
CA ASN A 113 19.55 14.14 -9.29
C ASN A 113 20.92 13.57 -9.66
N LYS A 114 21.70 14.35 -10.40
CA LYS A 114 23.10 14.02 -10.71
C LYS A 114 23.95 14.31 -9.46
N VAL A 115 24.61 13.28 -8.93
CA VAL A 115 25.58 13.40 -7.83
C VAL A 115 26.94 12.99 -8.38
N VAL A 116 27.94 13.86 -8.27
CA VAL A 116 29.30 13.54 -8.63
C VAL A 116 29.98 12.98 -7.37
N ASP A 117 30.43 11.75 -7.45
CA ASP A 117 31.29 11.13 -6.44
C ASP A 117 32.72 11.56 -6.74
N GLU A 118 33.22 12.55 -6.00
CA GLU A 118 34.54 13.14 -6.21
C GLU A 118 35.68 12.15 -5.90
N GLU A 119 35.48 11.22 -4.96
CA GLU A 119 36.46 10.22 -4.57
C GLU A 119 36.69 9.16 -5.66
N ASN A 120 35.63 8.75 -6.35
CA ASN A 120 35.68 7.69 -7.36
C ASN A 120 35.58 8.20 -8.80
N HIS A 121 35.52 9.51 -9.01
CA HIS A 121 35.31 10.16 -10.33
C HIS A 121 34.08 9.59 -11.09
N LYS A 122 33.04 9.19 -10.38
CA LYS A 122 31.82 8.60 -10.97
C LYS A 122 30.61 9.51 -10.82
N THR A 123 29.88 9.66 -11.90
CA THR A 123 28.56 10.29 -11.85
C THR A 123 27.51 9.26 -11.46
N ILE A 124 26.84 9.49 -10.33
CA ILE A 124 25.73 8.67 -9.82
C ILE A 124 24.43 9.45 -10.00
N TYR A 125 23.42 8.77 -10.56
CA TYR A 125 22.07 9.34 -10.67
C TYR A 125 21.21 8.82 -9.52
N LYS A 126 20.88 9.70 -8.56
CA LYS A 126 19.95 9.40 -7.45
C LYS A 126 18.53 9.78 -7.84
N ARG A 127 17.59 8.88 -7.64
CA ARG A 127 16.15 9.11 -7.88
C ARG A 127 15.57 9.94 -6.75
N ASN A 128 14.79 10.95 -7.09
CA ASN A 128 14.07 11.77 -6.13
C ASN A 128 12.56 11.75 -6.44
N PHE A 129 11.81 11.01 -5.65
CA PHE A 129 10.35 10.90 -5.73
C PHE A 129 9.65 11.68 -4.61
N ASN A 130 10.37 12.59 -3.95
CA ASN A 130 9.83 13.38 -2.86
C ASN A 130 9.13 14.61 -3.42
N ALA A 131 7.81 14.61 -3.33
CA ALA A 131 6.99 15.79 -3.56
C ALA A 131 6.70 16.47 -2.22
N THR A 132 6.82 17.78 -2.16
CA THR A 132 6.62 18.59 -0.95
C THR A 132 5.15 18.97 -0.75
N SER A 133 4.39 19.01 -1.84
CA SER A 133 2.97 19.37 -1.85
C SER A 133 2.16 18.45 -2.78
N CYS A 134 0.84 18.44 -2.56
CA CYS A 134 -0.09 17.78 -3.47
C CYS A 134 -0.04 18.41 -4.86
N ASN A 135 -0.16 17.60 -5.90
CA ASN A 135 -0.12 18.02 -7.31
C ASN A 135 1.21 18.63 -7.76
N GLU A 136 2.31 18.36 -7.07
CA GLU A 136 3.67 18.75 -7.51
C GLU A 136 4.24 17.72 -8.49
N ILE A 137 4.11 16.44 -8.18
CA ILE A 137 4.59 15.35 -9.03
C ILE A 137 3.52 14.27 -9.13
N TRP A 138 3.05 14.01 -10.34
CA TRP A 138 2.22 12.85 -10.66
C TRP A 138 3.02 11.81 -11.41
N SER A 139 2.66 10.55 -11.23
CA SER A 139 3.23 9.44 -11.99
C SER A 139 2.13 8.56 -12.57
N THR A 140 2.37 8.01 -13.76
CA THR A 140 1.46 7.10 -14.46
C THR A 140 2.22 5.93 -15.08
N ASP A 141 1.50 4.85 -15.33
CA ASP A 141 1.95 3.65 -16.03
C ASP A 141 0.73 2.79 -16.40
N VAL A 142 0.89 1.79 -17.24
CA VAL A 142 -0.18 0.84 -17.60
C VAL A 142 0.18 -0.55 -17.14
N SER A 143 -0.78 -1.22 -16.48
CA SER A 143 -0.59 -2.60 -16.03
C SER A 143 -1.69 -3.52 -16.52
N GLU A 144 -1.28 -4.67 -17.05
CA GLU A 144 -2.17 -5.74 -17.51
C GLU A 144 -2.59 -6.64 -16.34
N PHE A 145 -3.88 -7.04 -16.36
CA PHE A 145 -4.50 -8.04 -15.52
C PHE A 145 -5.16 -9.09 -16.41
N HIS A 146 -4.72 -10.33 -16.31
CA HIS A 146 -5.15 -11.43 -17.16
C HIS A 146 -5.85 -12.52 -16.35
N ILE A 147 -7.08 -12.87 -16.75
CA ILE A 147 -7.87 -13.99 -16.21
C ILE A 147 -8.32 -14.92 -17.36
N GLY A 148 -8.92 -16.05 -17.05
CA GLY A 148 -9.41 -16.96 -18.08
C GLY A 148 -10.39 -16.36 -19.09
N ALA A 149 -11.16 -15.33 -18.69
CA ALA A 149 -12.12 -14.62 -19.53
C ALA A 149 -11.50 -13.53 -20.44
N GLY A 150 -10.18 -13.24 -20.31
CA GLY A 150 -9.49 -12.21 -21.11
C GLY A 150 -8.60 -11.30 -20.28
N LYS A 151 -8.40 -10.08 -20.78
CA LYS A 151 -7.46 -9.09 -20.20
C LYS A 151 -8.13 -7.75 -19.95
N LEU A 152 -7.72 -7.10 -18.89
CA LEU A 152 -7.96 -5.68 -18.63
C LEU A 152 -6.65 -4.94 -18.41
N TYR A 153 -6.62 -3.68 -18.83
CA TYR A 153 -5.50 -2.77 -18.67
C TYR A 153 -5.91 -1.62 -17.77
N LEU A 154 -5.17 -1.40 -16.70
CA LEU A 154 -5.38 -0.28 -15.77
C LEU A 154 -4.33 0.78 -16.03
N SER A 155 -4.77 2.01 -16.27
CA SER A 155 -3.94 3.22 -16.40
C SER A 155 -4.34 4.22 -15.31
N PRO A 156 -3.63 4.29 -14.16
CA PRO A 156 -3.90 5.23 -13.09
C PRO A 156 -2.92 6.41 -13.10
N ILE A 157 -3.32 7.52 -12.48
CA ILE A 157 -2.45 8.64 -12.09
C ILE A 157 -2.26 8.60 -10.56
N LEU A 158 -1.01 8.53 -10.11
CA LEU A 158 -0.61 8.54 -8.72
C LEU A 158 0.04 9.88 -8.36
N ASP A 159 -0.49 10.58 -7.37
CA ASP A 159 0.20 11.71 -6.74
C ASP A 159 1.32 11.21 -5.82
N LEU A 160 2.54 11.70 -6.05
CA LEU A 160 3.70 11.22 -5.29
C LEU A 160 3.79 11.78 -3.87
N HIS A 161 3.09 12.87 -3.55
CA HIS A 161 3.07 13.45 -2.21
C HIS A 161 2.24 12.60 -1.23
N ASN A 162 0.96 12.43 -1.54
CA ASN A 162 0.01 11.75 -0.65
C ASN A 162 -0.31 10.31 -1.07
N ARG A 163 0.24 9.83 -2.19
CA ARG A 163 0.02 8.47 -2.74
C ARG A 163 -1.42 8.19 -3.16
N GLU A 164 -2.22 9.20 -3.40
CA GLU A 164 -3.60 9.07 -3.90
C GLU A 164 -3.62 8.68 -5.38
N ILE A 165 -4.50 7.77 -5.76
CA ILE A 165 -4.88 7.58 -7.16
C ILE A 165 -5.86 8.69 -7.51
N ILE A 166 -5.38 9.66 -8.29
CA ILE A 166 -6.11 10.88 -8.69
C ILE A 166 -7.24 10.56 -9.65
N SER A 167 -6.91 9.77 -10.66
CA SER A 167 -7.84 9.26 -11.67
C SER A 167 -7.32 7.95 -12.24
N TYR A 168 -8.16 7.24 -12.95
CA TYR A 168 -7.78 6.01 -13.67
C TYR A 168 -8.76 5.72 -14.81
N ASN A 169 -8.31 4.86 -15.72
CA ASN A 169 -9.16 4.20 -16.71
C ASN A 169 -8.86 2.71 -16.72
N ILE A 170 -9.91 1.89 -16.92
CA ILE A 170 -9.82 0.44 -17.12
C ILE A 170 -10.36 0.13 -18.49
N SER A 171 -9.58 -0.56 -19.34
CA SER A 171 -9.92 -0.85 -20.73
C SER A 171 -9.58 -2.29 -21.10
N LYS A 172 -10.27 -2.84 -22.10
CA LYS A 172 -9.98 -4.17 -22.68
C LYS A 172 -8.77 -4.16 -23.62
N SER A 173 -8.33 -2.98 -24.05
CA SER A 173 -7.16 -2.80 -24.91
C SER A 173 -6.38 -1.54 -24.52
N PRO A 174 -5.03 -1.59 -24.55
CA PRO A 174 -4.20 -0.42 -24.26
C PRO A 174 -4.17 0.50 -25.48
N ASN A 175 -5.12 1.42 -25.57
CA ASN A 175 -5.21 2.42 -26.64
C ASN A 175 -5.03 3.83 -26.09
N PHE A 176 -4.90 4.83 -26.97
CA PHE A 176 -4.73 6.21 -26.55
C PHE A 176 -5.98 6.79 -25.87
N GLU A 177 -7.18 6.33 -26.24
CA GLU A 177 -8.43 6.76 -25.59
C GLU A 177 -8.45 6.47 -24.10
N GLN A 178 -7.86 5.33 -23.69
CA GLN A 178 -7.66 5.01 -22.26
C GLN A 178 -6.85 6.09 -21.55
N THR A 179 -5.74 6.51 -22.14
CA THR A 179 -4.86 7.55 -21.59
C THR A 179 -5.56 8.92 -21.58
N LYS A 180 -6.28 9.25 -22.65
CA LYS A 180 -7.02 10.50 -22.77
C LYS A 180 -8.13 10.60 -21.71
N ASP A 181 -8.98 9.59 -21.58
CA ASP A 181 -10.05 9.58 -20.56
C ASP A 181 -9.48 9.72 -19.14
N MET A 182 -8.38 9.02 -18.84
CA MET A 182 -7.67 9.15 -17.58
C MET A 182 -7.20 10.58 -17.30
N LEU A 183 -6.62 11.26 -18.31
CA LEU A 183 -6.19 12.66 -18.22
C LEU A 183 -7.38 13.61 -18.04
N ASP A 184 -8.43 13.45 -18.84
CA ASP A 184 -9.63 14.29 -18.77
C ASP A 184 -10.27 14.25 -17.39
N LYS A 185 -10.37 13.05 -16.79
CA LYS A 185 -10.84 12.87 -15.42
C LYS A 185 -9.97 13.61 -14.39
N ALA A 186 -8.63 13.51 -14.54
CA ALA A 186 -7.70 14.19 -13.64
C ALA A 186 -7.81 15.73 -13.77
N PHE A 187 -7.85 16.25 -14.99
CA PHE A 187 -7.93 17.67 -15.27
C PHE A 187 -9.29 18.28 -14.89
N ASN A 188 -10.35 17.48 -14.90
CA ASN A 188 -11.65 17.90 -14.40
C ASN A 188 -11.66 18.00 -12.87
N LYS A 189 -10.98 17.08 -12.17
CA LYS A 189 -10.87 17.07 -10.70
C LYS A 189 -9.94 18.17 -10.18
N HIS A 190 -8.85 18.45 -10.89
CA HIS A 190 -7.82 19.43 -10.49
C HIS A 190 -7.60 20.47 -11.58
N LYS A 191 -7.82 21.75 -11.26
CA LYS A 191 -7.79 22.85 -12.23
C LYS A 191 -6.45 23.59 -12.27
N HIS A 192 -5.73 23.65 -11.15
CA HIS A 192 -4.44 24.34 -11.03
C HIS A 192 -3.30 23.32 -11.09
N LEU A 193 -2.74 23.12 -12.30
CA LEU A 193 -1.74 22.11 -12.59
C LEU A 193 -0.48 22.70 -13.25
N GLU A 194 -0.38 24.02 -13.32
CA GLU A 194 0.78 24.69 -13.89
C GLU A 194 2.04 24.35 -13.09
N GLY A 195 3.10 23.93 -13.78
CA GLY A 195 4.36 23.53 -13.16
C GLY A 195 4.38 22.11 -12.58
N LEU A 196 3.24 21.38 -12.57
CA LEU A 196 3.21 19.97 -12.16
C LEU A 196 4.15 19.13 -13.05
N ILE A 197 4.97 18.29 -12.45
CA ILE A 197 5.78 17.30 -13.18
C ILE A 197 4.95 16.04 -13.36
N PHE A 198 4.69 15.65 -14.62
CA PHE A 198 4.00 14.40 -14.91
C PHE A 198 4.98 13.36 -15.46
N HIS A 199 5.26 12.35 -14.65
CA HIS A 199 6.25 11.32 -14.91
C HIS A 199 5.61 10.03 -15.42
N SER A 200 6.20 9.45 -16.48
CA SER A 200 5.79 8.16 -17.03
C SER A 200 7.01 7.31 -17.42
N ASP A 201 6.78 6.07 -17.80
CA ASP A 201 7.74 5.32 -18.61
C ASP A 201 7.80 5.85 -20.06
N GLN A 202 8.53 5.16 -20.94
CA GLN A 202 8.60 5.50 -22.36
C GLN A 202 7.59 4.75 -23.22
N GLY A 203 6.42 4.41 -22.67
CA GLY A 203 5.33 3.81 -23.42
C GLY A 203 4.92 4.69 -24.60
N TRP A 204 4.55 4.06 -25.72
CA TRP A 204 4.16 4.75 -26.97
C TRP A 204 3.04 5.77 -26.77
N GLN A 205 2.07 5.48 -25.87
CA GLN A 205 0.94 6.36 -25.54
C GLN A 205 1.36 7.71 -24.97
N TYR A 206 2.48 7.76 -24.26
CA TYR A 206 3.04 8.97 -23.64
C TYR A 206 3.95 9.77 -24.58
N GLN A 207 4.21 9.22 -25.79
CA GLN A 207 5.01 9.87 -26.85
C GLN A 207 4.14 10.45 -27.95
N MET A 208 2.81 10.30 -27.87
CA MET A 208 1.88 10.83 -28.85
C MET A 208 1.75 12.35 -28.77
N TYR A 209 1.56 12.99 -29.93
CA TYR A 209 1.40 14.45 -30.03
C TYR A 209 0.24 14.96 -29.16
N GLU A 210 -0.90 14.28 -29.20
CA GLU A 210 -2.09 14.61 -28.43
C GLU A 210 -1.83 14.58 -26.91
N TYR A 211 -1.02 13.63 -26.45
CA TYR A 211 -0.59 13.58 -25.05
C TYR A 211 0.27 14.79 -24.68
N HIS A 212 1.30 15.08 -25.48
CA HIS A 212 2.16 16.24 -25.28
C HIS A 212 1.38 17.56 -25.31
N LYS A 213 0.40 17.66 -26.25
CA LYS A 213 -0.48 18.83 -26.34
C LYS A 213 -1.34 18.99 -25.09
N ALA A 214 -1.99 17.91 -24.62
CA ALA A 214 -2.86 17.93 -23.46
C ALA A 214 -2.11 18.39 -22.19
N LEU A 215 -0.85 17.97 -22.00
CA LEU A 215 -0.02 18.41 -20.89
C LEU A 215 0.38 19.89 -21.02
N ARG A 216 0.85 20.28 -22.19
CA ARG A 216 1.28 21.66 -22.49
C ARG A 216 0.15 22.67 -22.30
N ASP A 217 -1.06 22.34 -22.77
CA ASP A 217 -2.24 23.20 -22.67
C ASP A 217 -2.65 23.47 -21.19
N LYS A 218 -2.13 22.64 -20.25
CA LYS A 218 -2.30 22.78 -18.80
C LYS A 218 -1.06 23.31 -18.08
N GLY A 219 0.02 23.66 -18.79
CA GLY A 219 1.28 24.07 -18.19
C GLY A 219 2.02 22.95 -17.43
N ILE A 220 1.69 21.69 -17.73
CA ILE A 220 2.29 20.50 -17.07
C ILE A 220 3.61 20.15 -17.75
N ILE A 221 4.62 19.86 -16.95
CA ILE A 221 5.96 19.51 -17.41
C ILE A 221 6.08 17.99 -17.51
N GLN A 222 6.33 17.49 -18.71
CA GLN A 222 6.53 16.06 -18.93
C GLN A 222 7.91 15.60 -18.44
N SER A 223 7.96 14.45 -17.80
CA SER A 223 9.16 13.73 -17.41
C SER A 223 9.02 12.25 -17.77
N MET A 224 10.10 11.61 -18.23
CA MET A 224 10.05 10.19 -18.59
C MET A 224 11.20 9.42 -17.96
N SER A 225 10.94 8.18 -17.57
CA SER A 225 11.95 7.22 -17.12
C SER A 225 13.00 6.98 -18.23
N ARG A 226 14.20 6.61 -17.85
CA ARG A 226 15.18 6.11 -18.81
C ARG A 226 14.68 4.79 -19.39
N LYS A 227 14.95 4.56 -20.68
CA LYS A 227 14.49 3.36 -21.39
C LYS A 227 14.94 2.08 -20.66
N GLY A 228 14.00 1.18 -20.37
CA GLY A 228 14.26 -0.08 -19.69
C GLY A 228 14.68 0.03 -18.21
N ASN A 229 14.56 1.21 -17.58
CA ASN A 229 14.83 1.42 -16.15
C ASN A 229 13.52 1.52 -15.37
N CYS A 230 12.92 0.38 -15.08
CA CYS A 230 11.67 0.29 -14.31
C CYS A 230 11.77 0.97 -12.93
N LEU A 231 12.94 0.96 -12.28
CA LEU A 231 13.16 1.66 -11.01
C LEU A 231 12.93 3.18 -11.08
N ASP A 232 12.98 3.77 -12.28
CA ASP A 232 12.72 5.19 -12.45
C ASP A 232 11.22 5.53 -12.29
N ASN A 233 10.33 4.53 -12.34
CA ASN A 233 8.90 4.65 -12.02
C ASN A 233 8.47 3.77 -10.84
N SER A 234 9.37 3.54 -9.89
CA SER A 234 9.14 2.65 -8.76
C SER A 234 7.93 2.99 -7.86
N PRO A 235 7.44 4.24 -7.73
CA PRO A 235 6.20 4.51 -7.01
C PRO A 235 4.97 3.84 -7.65
N MET A 236 4.86 3.86 -8.99
CA MET A 236 3.79 3.19 -9.73
C MET A 236 3.92 1.67 -9.64
N GLU A 237 5.13 1.14 -9.85
CA GLU A 237 5.37 -0.30 -9.68
C GLU A 237 5.00 -0.80 -8.28
N ASN A 238 5.27 0.02 -7.26
CA ASN A 238 4.91 -0.28 -5.88
C ASN A 238 3.38 -0.28 -5.67
N PHE A 239 2.65 0.62 -6.32
CA PHE A 239 1.19 0.63 -6.31
C PHE A 239 0.64 -0.64 -6.97
N PHE A 240 1.05 -0.94 -8.21
CA PHE A 240 0.60 -2.14 -8.92
C PHE A 240 0.97 -3.43 -8.18
N GLY A 241 2.18 -3.51 -7.64
CA GLY A 241 2.60 -4.65 -6.84
C GLY A 241 1.71 -4.88 -5.63
N LYS A 242 1.31 -3.80 -4.93
CA LYS A 242 0.36 -3.90 -3.80
C LYS A 242 -1.02 -4.33 -4.26
N MET A 243 -1.57 -3.69 -5.29
CA MET A 243 -2.87 -4.02 -5.83
C MET A 243 -2.94 -5.48 -6.26
N LYS A 244 -1.97 -5.92 -7.07
CA LYS A 244 -1.92 -7.31 -7.55
C LYS A 244 -1.78 -8.33 -6.40
N ASN A 245 -0.96 -8.04 -5.39
CA ASN A 245 -0.81 -8.95 -4.25
C ASN A 245 -2.01 -8.94 -3.30
N GLU A 246 -2.73 -7.84 -3.18
CA GLU A 246 -3.82 -7.68 -2.21
C GLU A 246 -5.20 -8.07 -2.78
N MET A 247 -5.36 -8.13 -4.13
CA MET A 247 -6.66 -8.43 -4.72
C MET A 247 -6.64 -9.35 -5.97
N PHE A 248 -5.47 -9.63 -6.54
CA PHE A 248 -5.40 -10.35 -7.81
C PHE A 248 -4.63 -11.67 -7.72
N TYR A 249 -3.34 -11.65 -7.36
CA TYR A 249 -2.50 -12.85 -7.36
C TYR A 249 -2.99 -13.91 -6.39
N GLY A 250 -3.32 -15.10 -6.94
CA GLY A 250 -3.90 -16.22 -6.21
C GLY A 250 -5.41 -16.16 -6.05
N PHE A 251 -6.06 -15.12 -6.64
CA PHE A 251 -7.50 -14.96 -6.70
C PHE A 251 -8.05 -14.89 -8.13
N GLU A 252 -7.19 -15.07 -9.16
CA GLU A 252 -7.55 -14.96 -10.57
C GLU A 252 -8.74 -15.86 -10.94
N TYR A 253 -8.78 -17.05 -10.34
CA TYR A 253 -9.83 -18.06 -10.57
C TYR A 253 -11.19 -17.67 -9.95
N THR A 254 -11.24 -16.69 -9.08
CA THR A 254 -12.49 -16.22 -8.47
C THR A 254 -13.28 -15.31 -9.41
N PHE A 255 -12.61 -14.68 -10.38
CA PHE A 255 -13.23 -13.77 -11.34
C PHE A 255 -13.76 -14.57 -12.55
N LYS A 256 -15.09 -14.62 -12.69
CA LYS A 256 -15.77 -15.34 -13.77
C LYS A 256 -15.89 -14.51 -15.06
N SER A 257 -15.84 -13.20 -14.96
CA SER A 257 -15.97 -12.26 -16.08
C SER A 257 -15.01 -11.09 -15.95
N LEU A 258 -14.81 -10.37 -17.06
CA LEU A 258 -14.06 -9.11 -17.06
C LEU A 258 -14.77 -8.01 -16.25
N ASP A 259 -16.09 -8.03 -16.20
CA ASP A 259 -16.87 -7.05 -15.44
C ASP A 259 -16.69 -7.24 -13.91
N GLU A 260 -16.64 -8.52 -13.45
CA GLU A 260 -16.29 -8.82 -12.05
C GLU A 260 -14.86 -8.37 -11.70
N LEU A 261 -13.91 -8.60 -12.59
CA LEU A 261 -12.54 -8.13 -12.40
C LEU A 261 -12.48 -6.60 -12.38
N GLN A 262 -13.15 -5.92 -13.32
CA GLN A 262 -13.22 -4.46 -13.36
C GLN A 262 -13.79 -3.91 -12.05
N LYS A 263 -14.93 -4.43 -11.62
CA LYS A 263 -15.55 -4.03 -10.35
C LYS A 263 -14.61 -4.20 -9.16
N ALA A 264 -13.91 -5.32 -9.08
CA ALA A 264 -12.94 -5.58 -8.01
C ALA A 264 -11.75 -4.60 -8.04
N MET A 265 -11.31 -4.18 -9.25
CA MET A 265 -10.26 -3.17 -9.41
C MET A 265 -10.73 -1.79 -8.95
N GLU A 266 -11.96 -1.39 -9.31
CA GLU A 266 -12.59 -0.14 -8.87
C GLU A 266 -12.75 -0.10 -7.35
N ASP A 267 -13.32 -1.16 -6.77
CA ASP A 267 -13.50 -1.31 -5.32
C ASP A 267 -12.15 -1.29 -4.57
N TYR A 268 -11.08 -1.85 -5.19
CA TYR A 268 -9.76 -1.79 -4.60
C TYR A 268 -9.18 -0.38 -4.61
N ILE A 269 -9.34 0.39 -5.69
CA ILE A 269 -8.85 1.78 -5.77
C ILE A 269 -9.58 2.66 -4.75
N GLU A 270 -10.90 2.50 -4.62
CA GLU A 270 -11.68 3.19 -3.60
C GLU A 270 -11.18 2.84 -2.17
N TYR A 271 -11.02 1.55 -1.88
CA TYR A 271 -10.42 1.08 -0.63
C TYR A 271 -9.02 1.65 -0.40
N TYR A 272 -8.17 1.65 -1.44
CA TYR A 272 -6.79 2.14 -1.36
C TYR A 272 -6.72 3.61 -0.98
N ASN A 273 -7.56 4.44 -1.58
CA ASN A 273 -7.60 5.88 -1.36
C ASN A 273 -8.20 6.26 0.00
N ASN A 274 -9.28 5.60 0.42
CA ASN A 274 -10.12 6.06 1.52
C ASN A 274 -10.05 5.21 2.79
N GLN A 275 -9.58 3.97 2.73
CA GLN A 275 -9.58 3.06 3.88
C GLN A 275 -8.21 2.46 4.20
N ARG A 276 -7.34 2.34 3.19
CA ARG A 276 -6.05 1.71 3.34
C ARG A 276 -5.01 2.67 3.90
N ILE A 277 -4.63 2.50 5.16
CA ILE A 277 -3.57 3.31 5.77
C ILE A 277 -2.19 3.01 5.19
N ILE A 278 -1.36 4.04 5.10
CA ILE A 278 0.03 3.96 4.65
C ILE A 278 0.96 4.39 5.79
N THR A 279 1.90 3.52 6.16
CA THR A 279 2.84 3.78 7.26
C THR A 279 3.70 5.03 7.03
N LYS A 280 4.11 5.28 5.78
CA LYS A 280 4.86 6.49 5.41
C LYS A 280 4.05 7.78 5.53
N LEU A 281 2.73 7.69 5.49
CA LEU A 281 1.79 8.79 5.70
C LEU A 281 1.32 8.86 7.17
N LYS A 282 2.16 8.47 8.11
CA LYS A 282 1.87 8.48 9.55
C LYS A 282 0.63 7.65 9.95
N GLY A 283 0.27 6.64 9.15
CA GLY A 283 -0.92 5.82 9.37
C GLY A 283 -2.22 6.43 8.89
N LEU A 284 -2.15 7.43 8.03
CA LEU A 284 -3.31 8.00 7.34
C LEU A 284 -3.54 7.28 6.00
N THR A 285 -4.76 7.38 5.50
CA THR A 285 -5.07 7.04 4.12
C THR A 285 -4.55 8.13 3.17
N PRO A 286 -4.42 7.85 1.86
CA PRO A 286 -4.05 8.88 0.88
C PRO A 286 -4.93 10.14 0.93
N VAL A 287 -6.24 9.98 1.02
CA VAL A 287 -7.20 11.11 1.08
C VAL A 287 -7.13 11.85 2.41
N GLU A 288 -7.06 11.15 3.55
CA GLU A 288 -6.86 11.80 4.86
C GLU A 288 -5.58 12.65 4.87
N TYR A 289 -4.49 12.13 4.30
CA TYR A 289 -3.21 12.83 4.25
C TYR A 289 -3.28 14.07 3.34
N ARG A 290 -3.95 13.99 2.17
CA ARG A 290 -4.22 15.16 1.31
C ARG A 290 -4.96 16.25 2.06
N ASN A 291 -6.06 15.89 2.73
CA ASN A 291 -6.89 16.85 3.44
C ASN A 291 -6.11 17.56 4.55
N GLN A 292 -5.28 16.83 5.33
CA GLN A 292 -4.41 17.44 6.33
C GLN A 292 -3.35 18.36 5.72
N SER A 293 -2.75 17.97 4.59
CA SER A 293 -1.73 18.77 3.90
C SER A 293 -2.31 20.08 3.35
N LEU A 294 -3.54 20.06 2.87
CA LEU A 294 -4.24 21.25 2.37
C LEU A 294 -4.61 22.19 3.53
N CYS A 295 -5.08 21.65 4.66
CA CYS A 295 -5.39 22.46 5.85
C CYS A 295 -4.14 23.08 6.50
N ALA A 296 -2.98 22.44 6.41
CA ALA A 296 -1.74 22.97 6.97
C ALA A 296 -1.12 24.11 6.15
N ASN A 297 -1.59 24.32 4.92
CA ASN A 297 -1.14 25.39 4.01
C ASN A 297 -2.11 26.57 3.95
N LEU A 298 -3.18 26.55 4.75
CA LEU A 298 -4.12 27.66 5.01
C LEU A 298 -3.78 28.35 6.32
#